data_d96db336ef499f0cbfb96e8bb93769f4
#
_entry.id   d96db336ef499f0cbfb96e8bb93769f4
#
_cell.length_a   1.000
_cell.length_b   1.000
_cell.length_c   1.000
_cell.angle_alpha   90.00
_cell.angle_beta   90.00
_cell.angle_gamma   90.00
#
_symmetry.space_group_name_H-M   'P 1'
#
loop_
_entity.id
_entity.type
_entity.pdbx_description
1 polymer ?
#
loop_
_entity_poly.entity_id
_entity_poly.type
_entity_poly.pdbx_seq_one_letter_code
_entity_poly.pdbx_strand_id
1 'polypeptide(L)'
;LCVDDDMRMEALRQTNYVKSIVTAQGKMDLERKGKQSYQGWMFARLLAFSNGDLQALYDRSDGFYRRQLVLTTKEKPMDRADDPDLAEKMKADAEGIFLWACEGLQRLVANNFKFTESDRIRENREAVKRDNNNIFDFMDSEGYIQRKADASISSKDFYEIYRMWCEENSLAPLKARSFSDAMIANAKKFNLEHCNNI
;
A
#
# COMPACT_ATOMS: atom_id res chain seq x y z
N LEU A 1 19.70 -2.09 4.42
CA LEU A 1 18.53 -1.26 4.29
C LEU A 1 18.66 -0.44 2.99
N CYS A 2 17.61 -0.35 2.18
CA CYS A 2 17.50 0.53 1.03
C CYS A 2 16.53 1.64 1.41
N VAL A 3 16.97 2.88 1.39
CA VAL A 3 16.21 4.04 1.86
C VAL A 3 15.91 4.96 0.69
N ASP A 4 14.66 5.35 0.56
CA ASP A 4 14.18 6.44 -0.28
C ASP A 4 13.63 7.52 0.65
N ASP A 5 14.34 8.63 0.76
CA ASP A 5 14.07 9.70 1.73
C ASP A 5 13.13 10.79 1.20
N ASP A 6 12.79 10.73 -0.08
CA ASP A 6 11.83 11.63 -0.70
C ASP A 6 11.04 10.89 -1.81
N MET A 7 10.36 9.82 -1.38
CA MET A 7 9.60 9.00 -2.31
C MET A 7 8.52 9.81 -3.02
N ARG A 8 8.52 9.76 -4.34
CA ARG A 8 7.51 10.43 -5.15
C ARG A 8 6.13 9.85 -4.89
N MET A 9 5.14 10.73 -4.79
CA MET A 9 3.73 10.35 -4.60
C MET A 9 3.08 9.72 -5.84
N GLU A 10 3.81 9.63 -6.96
CA GLU A 10 3.31 8.98 -8.16
C GLU A 10 3.12 7.48 -7.94
N ALA A 11 1.96 6.98 -8.33
CA ALA A 11 1.65 5.56 -8.22
C ALA A 11 2.61 4.68 -9.03
N LEU A 12 3.09 3.61 -8.44
CA LEU A 12 3.98 2.66 -9.11
C LEU A 12 3.27 1.99 -10.29
N ARG A 13 3.87 2.07 -11.46
CA ARG A 13 3.38 1.36 -12.65
C ARG A 13 3.62 -0.14 -12.57
N GLN A 14 4.70 -0.56 -11.92
CA GLN A 14 5.12 -1.96 -11.80
C GLN A 14 5.47 -2.27 -10.35
N THR A 15 4.72 -3.14 -9.72
CA THR A 15 4.91 -3.56 -8.32
C THR A 15 5.68 -4.87 -8.19
N ASN A 16 5.87 -5.60 -9.30
CA ASN A 16 6.56 -6.89 -9.31
C ASN A 16 8.00 -6.78 -8.77
N TYR A 17 8.73 -5.72 -9.07
CA TYR A 17 10.08 -5.51 -8.53
C TYR A 17 10.07 -5.35 -7.00
N VAL A 18 9.18 -4.51 -6.48
CA VAL A 18 9.03 -4.33 -5.03
C VAL A 18 8.65 -5.65 -4.37
N LYS A 19 7.69 -6.38 -4.94
CA LYS A 19 7.27 -7.69 -4.44
C LYS A 19 8.41 -8.69 -4.44
N SER A 20 9.19 -8.79 -5.52
CA SER A 20 10.29 -9.75 -5.63
C SER A 20 11.43 -9.42 -4.67
N ILE A 21 11.80 -8.14 -4.51
CA ILE A 21 12.84 -7.73 -3.56
C ILE A 21 12.43 -8.06 -2.12
N VAL A 22 11.21 -7.73 -1.74
CA VAL A 22 10.71 -7.93 -0.37
C VAL A 22 10.55 -9.41 -0.01
N THR A 23 10.30 -10.27 -1.00
CA THR A 23 10.09 -11.71 -0.78
C THR A 23 11.21 -12.59 -1.32
N ALA A 24 12.35 -12.02 -1.67
CA ALA A 24 13.48 -12.77 -2.20
C ALA A 24 13.96 -13.83 -1.21
N GLN A 25 13.84 -15.10 -1.61
CA GLN A 25 14.31 -16.26 -0.86
C GLN A 25 15.51 -16.95 -1.55
N GLY A 26 15.93 -16.42 -2.69
CA GLY A 26 17.02 -16.96 -3.51
C GLY A 26 17.85 -15.86 -4.17
N LYS A 27 18.77 -16.29 -5.04
CA LYS A 27 19.52 -15.34 -5.88
C LYS A 27 18.59 -14.69 -6.88
N MET A 28 18.84 -13.44 -7.15
CA MET A 28 18.15 -12.61 -8.15
C MET A 28 19.14 -12.13 -9.20
N ASP A 29 18.64 -11.86 -10.40
CA ASP A 29 19.42 -11.19 -11.42
C ASP A 29 19.61 -9.72 -11.02
N LEU A 30 20.86 -9.35 -10.79
CA LEU A 30 21.27 -7.99 -10.44
C LEU A 30 21.98 -7.36 -11.60
N GLU A 31 21.44 -6.26 -12.09
CA GLU A 31 22.00 -5.51 -13.21
C GLU A 31 22.88 -4.36 -12.73
N ARG A 32 23.96 -4.11 -13.45
CA ARG A 32 24.80 -2.93 -13.29
C ARG A 32 24.86 -2.19 -14.62
N LYS A 33 24.64 -0.91 -14.60
CA LYS A 33 24.73 -0.10 -15.80
C LYS A 33 26.10 -0.29 -16.50
N GLY A 34 26.06 -0.73 -17.77
CA GLY A 34 27.26 -0.96 -18.56
C GLY A 34 28.06 -2.23 -18.21
N LYS A 35 27.52 -3.15 -17.42
CA LYS A 35 28.14 -4.45 -17.11
C LYS A 35 27.14 -5.57 -17.26
N GLN A 36 27.64 -6.79 -17.47
CA GLN A 36 26.80 -7.98 -17.52
C GLN A 36 26.09 -8.20 -16.17
N SER A 37 24.82 -8.61 -16.23
CA SER A 37 24.05 -9.01 -15.05
C SER A 37 24.70 -10.21 -14.35
N TYR A 38 24.49 -10.30 -13.05
CA TYR A 38 25.00 -11.41 -12.25
C TYR A 38 23.95 -11.89 -11.24
N GLN A 39 24.03 -13.16 -10.86
CA GLN A 39 23.18 -13.76 -9.84
C GLN A 39 23.70 -13.41 -8.43
N GLY A 40 22.91 -12.68 -7.66
CA GLY A 40 23.25 -12.25 -6.31
C GLY A 40 22.12 -12.38 -5.32
N TRP A 41 22.47 -12.44 -4.02
CA TRP A 41 21.51 -12.39 -2.94
C TRP A 41 21.11 -10.94 -2.63
N MET A 42 19.83 -10.71 -2.47
CA MET A 42 19.30 -9.41 -2.06
C MET A 42 18.79 -9.51 -0.61
N PHE A 43 19.51 -8.88 0.31
CA PHE A 43 19.14 -8.82 1.74
C PHE A 43 18.55 -7.46 2.12
N ALA A 44 18.11 -6.68 1.13
CA ALA A 44 17.59 -5.35 1.37
C ALA A 44 16.18 -5.40 2.00
N ARG A 45 15.92 -4.45 2.89
CA ARG A 45 14.57 -4.05 3.31
C ARG A 45 14.37 -2.62 2.81
N LEU A 46 13.21 -2.37 2.27
CA LEU A 46 12.86 -1.05 1.73
C LEU A 46 12.27 -0.20 2.84
N LEU A 47 12.77 1.00 2.97
CA LEU A 47 12.23 2.04 3.84
C LEU A 47 12.05 3.29 2.98
N ALA A 48 10.85 3.82 2.93
CA ALA A 48 10.54 5.02 2.17
C ALA A 48 9.87 6.05 3.08
N PHE A 49 10.25 7.30 2.90
CA PHE A 49 9.63 8.46 3.53
C PHE A 49 8.94 9.29 2.47
N SER A 50 7.74 9.76 2.78
CA SER A 50 6.93 10.56 1.86
C SER A 50 5.88 11.36 2.63
N ASN A 51 5.40 12.44 2.04
CA ASN A 51 4.22 13.17 2.50
C ASN A 51 2.91 12.53 2.00
N GLY A 52 2.97 11.36 1.38
CA GLY A 52 1.83 10.59 0.90
C GLY A 52 2.12 9.10 0.93
N ASP A 53 1.16 8.32 0.47
CA ASP A 53 1.20 6.86 0.55
C ASP A 53 1.81 6.23 -0.70
N LEU A 54 2.48 5.09 -0.52
CA LEU A 54 2.95 4.28 -1.63
C LEU A 54 1.77 3.64 -2.35
N GLN A 55 1.46 4.16 -3.51
CA GLN A 55 0.35 3.71 -4.33
C GLN A 55 0.83 2.83 -5.48
N ALA A 56 -0.04 1.95 -5.93
CA ALA A 56 0.17 1.13 -7.12
C ALA A 56 -0.88 1.46 -8.18
N LEU A 57 -0.45 1.89 -9.37
CA LEU A 57 -1.37 2.32 -10.42
C LEU A 57 -2.29 1.17 -10.92
N TYR A 58 -1.75 -0.05 -10.98
CA TYR A 58 -2.48 -1.20 -11.56
C TYR A 58 -2.59 -2.40 -10.61
N ASP A 59 -1.86 -2.43 -9.51
CA ASP A 59 -1.83 -3.55 -8.59
C ASP A 59 -2.62 -3.24 -7.32
N ARG A 60 -3.83 -3.73 -7.26
CA ARG A 60 -4.75 -3.58 -6.14
C ARG A 60 -4.90 -4.88 -5.35
N SER A 61 -3.98 -5.82 -5.57
CA SER A 61 -4.01 -7.11 -4.88
C SER A 61 -3.58 -6.98 -3.42
N ASP A 62 -4.17 -7.78 -2.55
CA ASP A 62 -3.71 -7.93 -1.16
C ASP A 62 -2.21 -8.28 -1.08
N GLY A 63 -1.69 -8.91 -2.15
CA GLY A 63 -0.27 -9.24 -2.26
C GLY A 63 0.66 -8.05 -2.21
N PHE A 64 0.24 -6.87 -2.67
CA PHE A 64 1.01 -5.64 -2.59
C PHE A 64 0.87 -5.01 -1.19
N TYR A 65 -0.35 -4.81 -0.70
CA TYR A 65 -0.61 -4.08 0.55
C TYR A 65 -0.14 -4.84 1.79
N ARG A 66 -0.33 -6.16 1.87
CA ARG A 66 0.10 -6.97 3.04
C ARG A 66 1.62 -6.97 3.27
N ARG A 67 2.41 -6.48 2.32
CA ARG A 67 3.88 -6.35 2.42
C ARG A 67 4.32 -4.99 2.91
N GLN A 68 3.38 -4.09 3.18
CA GLN A 68 3.64 -2.74 3.63
C GLN A 68 3.34 -2.61 5.12
N LEU A 69 4.25 -1.97 5.83
CA LEU A 69 4.04 -1.45 7.16
C LEU A 69 3.93 0.08 7.03
N VAL A 70 2.72 0.59 7.07
CA VAL A 70 2.47 2.03 6.90
C VAL A 70 2.50 2.69 8.27
N LEU A 71 3.56 3.48 8.50
CA LEU A 71 3.78 4.21 9.73
C LEU A 71 3.48 5.69 9.49
N THR A 72 2.58 6.25 10.28
CA THR A 72 2.29 7.68 10.26
C THR A 72 2.97 8.37 11.42
N THR A 73 3.58 9.51 11.16
CA THR A 73 4.13 10.37 12.21
C THR A 73 3.00 11.07 12.97
N LYS A 74 3.29 11.46 14.22
CA LYS A 74 2.38 12.33 14.96
C LYS A 74 2.43 13.74 14.37
N GLU A 75 1.34 14.47 14.52
CA GLU A 75 1.34 15.89 14.24
C GLU A 75 2.37 16.62 15.09
N LYS A 76 3.00 17.65 14.52
CA LYS A 76 3.94 18.48 15.24
C LYS A 76 3.20 19.24 16.35
N PRO A 77 3.57 19.09 17.64
CA PRO A 77 2.98 19.89 18.70
C PRO A 77 3.16 21.39 18.44
N MET A 78 2.15 22.19 18.74
CA MET A 78 2.17 23.64 18.45
C MET A 78 3.30 24.40 19.18
N ASP A 79 3.73 23.88 20.32
CA ASP A 79 4.79 24.44 21.18
C ASP A 79 6.18 23.86 20.89
N ARG A 80 6.29 22.95 19.89
CA ARG A 80 7.57 22.33 19.54
C ARG A 80 8.47 23.34 18.81
N ALA A 81 9.58 23.68 19.43
CA ALA A 81 10.68 24.35 18.73
C ALA A 81 11.47 23.35 17.88
N ASP A 82 11.90 23.77 16.70
CA ASP A 82 12.80 22.98 15.87
C ASP A 82 14.21 23.05 16.46
N ASP A 83 14.87 21.90 16.51
CA ASP A 83 16.23 21.75 17.00
C ASP A 83 17.19 21.59 15.80
N PRO A 84 17.93 22.61 15.41
CA PRO A 84 18.84 22.54 14.26
C PRO A 84 19.99 21.55 14.47
N ASP A 85 20.33 21.22 15.71
CA ASP A 85 21.42 20.33 16.09
C ASP A 85 20.95 18.89 16.36
N LEU A 86 19.69 18.56 16.07
CA LEU A 86 19.11 17.26 16.38
C LEU A 86 19.92 16.11 15.78
N ALA A 87 20.37 16.24 14.54
CA ALA A 87 21.17 15.21 13.87
C ALA A 87 22.50 14.93 14.59
N GLU A 88 23.17 15.98 15.04
CA GLU A 88 24.45 15.82 15.79
C GLU A 88 24.23 15.25 17.19
N LYS A 89 23.15 15.62 17.85
CA LYS A 89 22.74 15.01 19.14
C LYS A 89 22.43 13.53 18.99
N MET A 90 21.72 13.14 17.92
CA MET A 90 21.44 11.74 17.61
C MET A 90 22.73 10.96 17.30
N LYS A 91 23.68 11.55 16.57
CA LYS A 91 24.98 10.91 16.34
C LYS A 91 25.78 10.73 17.63
N ALA A 92 25.73 11.70 18.53
CA ALA A 92 26.40 11.61 19.84
C ALA A 92 25.80 10.46 20.70
N ASP A 93 24.52 10.14 20.54
CA ASP A 93 23.83 9.04 21.22
C ASP A 93 23.70 7.78 20.35
N ALA A 94 24.62 7.55 19.44
CA ALA A 94 24.58 6.40 18.52
C ALA A 94 24.54 5.05 19.26
N GLU A 95 25.18 4.93 20.44
CA GLU A 95 25.13 3.73 21.27
C GLU A 95 23.72 3.46 21.79
N GLY A 96 23.02 4.47 22.31
CA GLY A 96 21.63 4.35 22.78
C GLY A 96 20.69 3.94 21.64
N ILE A 97 20.86 4.56 20.46
CA ILE A 97 20.09 4.18 19.26
C ILE A 97 20.36 2.74 18.86
N PHE A 98 21.62 2.30 18.90
CA PHE A 98 21.98 0.91 18.58
C PHE A 98 21.38 -0.09 19.58
N LEU A 99 21.43 0.18 20.87
CA LEU A 99 20.83 -0.66 21.90
C LEU A 99 19.31 -0.75 21.71
N TRP A 100 18.64 0.34 21.43
CA TRP A 100 17.21 0.36 21.09
C TRP A 100 16.89 -0.51 19.86
N ALA A 101 17.73 -0.45 18.81
CA ALA A 101 17.58 -1.30 17.64
C ALA A 101 17.77 -2.80 17.97
N CYS A 102 18.73 -3.12 18.86
CA CYS A 102 18.95 -4.50 19.35
C CYS A 102 17.75 -5.03 20.13
N GLU A 103 17.11 -4.23 20.96
CA GLU A 103 15.84 -4.62 21.63
C GLU A 103 14.73 -4.91 20.64
N GLY A 104 14.62 -4.09 19.59
CA GLY A 104 13.69 -4.34 18.48
C GLY A 104 13.97 -5.66 17.77
N LEU A 105 15.23 -5.97 17.51
CA LEU A 105 15.65 -7.25 16.92
C LEU A 105 15.32 -8.44 17.82
N GLN A 106 15.57 -8.35 19.14
CA GLN A 106 15.23 -9.40 20.09
C GLN A 106 13.72 -9.70 20.07
N ARG A 107 12.87 -8.67 20.06
CA ARG A 107 11.41 -8.84 19.92
C ARG A 107 11.03 -9.52 18.61
N LEU A 108 11.66 -9.12 17.50
CA LEU A 108 11.40 -9.69 16.18
C LEU A 108 11.76 -11.18 16.13
N VAL A 109 12.93 -11.56 16.70
CA VAL A 109 13.38 -12.96 16.79
C VAL A 109 12.43 -13.77 17.68
N ALA A 110 12.07 -13.25 18.86
CA ALA A 110 11.13 -13.88 19.77
C ALA A 110 9.75 -14.11 19.16
N ASN A 111 9.34 -13.20 18.23
CA ASN A 111 8.08 -13.33 17.48
C ASN A 111 8.23 -14.11 16.15
N ASN A 112 9.23 -14.96 16.01
CA ASN A 112 9.50 -15.76 14.81
C ASN A 112 9.59 -14.90 13.53
N PHE A 113 10.30 -13.79 13.60
CA PHE A 113 10.48 -12.81 12.50
C PHE A 113 9.19 -12.20 11.94
N LYS A 114 8.12 -12.22 12.73
CA LYS A 114 6.89 -11.48 12.39
C LYS A 114 6.92 -10.11 13.04
N PHE A 115 6.74 -9.08 12.24
CA PHE A 115 6.62 -7.72 12.75
C PHE A 115 5.37 -7.58 13.63
N THR A 116 5.51 -6.80 14.70
CA THR A 116 4.36 -6.42 15.52
C THR A 116 3.52 -5.40 14.76
N GLU A 117 2.29 -5.74 14.48
CA GLU A 117 1.33 -4.80 13.87
C GLU A 117 0.39 -4.27 14.95
N SER A 118 0.43 -2.95 15.18
CA SER A 118 -0.58 -2.28 16.00
C SER A 118 -1.87 -2.08 15.20
N ASP A 119 -2.97 -1.77 15.89
CA ASP A 119 -4.23 -1.41 15.25
C ASP A 119 -4.04 -0.25 14.28
N ARG A 120 -3.27 0.76 14.68
CA ARG A 120 -2.96 1.92 13.82
C ARG A 120 -2.26 1.53 12.51
N ILE A 121 -1.31 0.58 12.53
CA ILE A 121 -0.65 0.09 11.31
C ILE A 121 -1.66 -0.60 10.40
N ARG A 122 -2.58 -1.39 10.97
CA ARG A 122 -3.65 -2.03 10.22
C ARG A 122 -4.61 -1.03 9.61
N GLU A 123 -5.05 -0.05 10.38
CA GLU A 123 -5.90 1.05 9.93
C GLU A 123 -5.25 1.85 8.80
N ASN A 124 -4.00 2.24 8.96
CA ASN A 124 -3.26 2.95 7.91
C ASN A 124 -3.18 2.13 6.63
N ARG A 125 -2.87 0.84 6.71
CA ARG A 125 -2.81 -0.03 5.53
C ARG A 125 -4.17 -0.16 4.84
N GLU A 126 -5.27 -0.28 5.60
CA GLU A 126 -6.61 -0.34 5.04
C GLU A 126 -7.02 1.02 4.44
N ALA A 127 -6.61 2.14 5.02
CA ALA A 127 -6.81 3.47 4.45
C ALA A 127 -6.11 3.60 3.09
N VAL A 128 -4.80 3.29 3.02
CA VAL A 128 -4.04 3.29 1.75
C VAL A 128 -4.69 2.37 0.70
N LYS A 129 -5.16 1.20 1.11
CA LYS A 129 -5.85 0.27 0.22
C LYS A 129 -7.18 0.84 -0.28
N ARG A 130 -7.91 1.54 0.56
CA ARG A 130 -9.18 2.20 0.21
C ARG A 130 -8.93 3.35 -0.75
N ASP A 131 -7.99 4.25 -0.44
CA ASP A 131 -7.64 5.41 -1.27
C ASP A 131 -7.15 5.01 -2.67
N ASN A 132 -6.48 3.86 -2.75
CA ASN A 132 -6.08 3.27 -4.03
C ASN A 132 -7.20 2.54 -4.77
N ASN A 133 -8.35 2.33 -4.14
CA ASN A 133 -9.46 1.58 -4.70
C ASN A 133 -10.79 2.33 -4.51
N ASN A 134 -11.00 3.31 -5.37
CA ASN A 134 -12.20 4.13 -5.38
C ASN A 134 -13.52 3.38 -5.56
N ILE A 135 -13.45 2.04 -5.78
CA ILE A 135 -14.65 1.19 -5.80
C ILE A 135 -15.36 1.16 -4.44
N PHE A 136 -14.62 1.20 -3.33
CA PHE A 136 -15.24 1.21 -2.00
C PHE A 136 -16.05 2.50 -1.82
N ASP A 137 -15.47 3.65 -2.17
CA ASP A 137 -16.14 4.93 -2.06
C ASP A 137 -17.35 5.01 -3.02
N PHE A 138 -17.20 4.45 -4.24
CA PHE A 138 -18.32 4.30 -5.16
C PHE A 138 -19.46 3.46 -4.58
N MET A 139 -19.13 2.31 -3.98
CA MET A 139 -20.13 1.41 -3.41
C MET A 139 -20.83 1.98 -2.18
N ASP A 140 -20.22 2.94 -1.51
CA ASP A 140 -20.77 3.64 -0.36
C ASP A 140 -21.32 5.04 -0.72
N SER A 141 -21.31 5.40 -2.03
CA SER A 141 -21.78 6.70 -2.50
C SER A 141 -23.31 6.81 -2.44
N GLU A 142 -23.78 7.86 -1.78
CA GLU A 142 -25.21 8.21 -1.76
C GLU A 142 -25.70 8.69 -3.13
N GLY A 143 -26.87 8.24 -3.54
CA GLY A 143 -27.49 8.66 -4.81
C GLY A 143 -27.09 7.83 -6.03
N TYR A 144 -25.95 7.11 -6.00
CA TYR A 144 -25.52 6.23 -7.09
C TYR A 144 -25.85 4.77 -6.84
N ILE A 145 -25.70 4.33 -5.60
CA ILE A 145 -25.87 2.92 -5.22
C ILE A 145 -26.99 2.77 -4.20
N GLN A 146 -28.00 2.00 -4.58
CA GLN A 146 -29.03 1.53 -3.67
C GLN A 146 -29.12 0.02 -3.71
N ARG A 147 -28.81 -0.61 -2.57
CA ARG A 147 -28.83 -2.07 -2.43
C ARG A 147 -30.25 -2.55 -2.14
N LYS A 148 -30.76 -3.49 -2.94
CA LYS A 148 -32.05 -4.16 -2.74
C LYS A 148 -31.88 -5.66 -2.95
N ALA A 149 -32.54 -6.49 -2.13
CA ALA A 149 -32.38 -7.93 -2.14
C ALA A 149 -32.64 -8.58 -3.51
N ASP A 150 -33.66 -8.15 -4.22
CA ASP A 150 -34.09 -8.79 -5.47
C ASP A 150 -33.77 -7.93 -6.72
N ALA A 151 -32.84 -7.00 -6.60
CA ALA A 151 -32.42 -6.17 -7.73
C ALA A 151 -31.20 -6.76 -8.43
N SER A 152 -31.15 -6.63 -9.75
CA SER A 152 -29.99 -6.99 -10.55
C SER A 152 -29.63 -5.85 -11.49
N ILE A 153 -28.35 -5.75 -11.82
CA ILE A 153 -27.83 -4.79 -12.78
C ILE A 153 -26.84 -5.49 -13.70
N SER A 154 -26.84 -5.11 -14.99
CA SER A 154 -25.84 -5.63 -15.90
C SER A 154 -24.45 -5.09 -15.56
N SER A 155 -23.41 -5.90 -15.77
CA SER A 155 -22.01 -5.46 -15.55
C SER A 155 -21.65 -4.22 -16.39
N LYS A 156 -22.25 -4.07 -17.55
CA LYS A 156 -22.06 -2.91 -18.43
C LYS A 156 -22.66 -1.66 -17.83
N ASP A 157 -23.92 -1.71 -17.42
CA ASP A 157 -24.61 -0.53 -16.85
C ASP A 157 -23.97 -0.14 -15.51
N PHE A 158 -23.57 -1.12 -14.72
CA PHE A 158 -22.88 -0.88 -13.45
C PHE A 158 -21.52 -0.16 -13.66
N TYR A 159 -20.79 -0.56 -14.70
CA TYR A 159 -19.54 0.12 -15.06
C TYR A 159 -19.78 1.54 -15.58
N GLU A 160 -20.83 1.79 -16.35
CA GLU A 160 -21.15 3.15 -16.83
C GLU A 160 -21.51 4.08 -15.66
N ILE A 161 -22.28 3.61 -14.66
CA ILE A 161 -22.60 4.37 -13.46
C ILE A 161 -21.30 4.68 -12.68
N TYR A 162 -20.40 3.71 -12.55
CA TYR A 162 -19.10 3.93 -11.91
C TYR A 162 -18.27 5.00 -12.65
N ARG A 163 -18.28 4.98 -13.98
CA ARG A 163 -17.58 6.00 -14.77
C ARG A 163 -18.14 7.39 -14.54
N MET A 164 -19.46 7.52 -14.54
CA MET A 164 -20.13 8.80 -14.26
C MET A 164 -19.77 9.32 -12.87
N TRP A 165 -19.82 8.46 -11.87
CA TRP A 165 -19.41 8.81 -10.51
C TRP A 165 -17.95 9.25 -10.45
N CYS A 166 -17.04 8.55 -11.13
CA CYS A 166 -15.63 8.95 -11.18
C CYS A 166 -15.47 10.33 -11.84
N GLU A 167 -16.16 10.59 -12.93
CA GLU A 167 -16.10 11.87 -13.65
C GLU A 167 -16.58 13.03 -12.77
N GLU A 168 -17.70 12.87 -12.09
CA GLU A 168 -18.24 13.90 -11.21
C GLU A 168 -17.36 14.16 -9.96
N ASN A 169 -16.64 13.16 -9.51
CA ASN A 169 -15.70 13.28 -8.38
C ASN A 169 -14.25 13.58 -8.82
N SER A 170 -14.01 13.88 -10.10
CA SER A 170 -12.67 14.15 -10.65
C SER A 170 -11.67 13.01 -10.43
N LEU A 171 -12.16 11.76 -10.43
CA LEU A 171 -11.37 10.55 -10.25
C LEU A 171 -11.13 9.84 -11.59
N ALA A 172 -9.99 9.17 -11.71
CA ALA A 172 -9.72 8.32 -12.87
C ALA A 172 -10.44 6.96 -12.73
N PRO A 173 -11.35 6.58 -13.66
CA PRO A 173 -12.01 5.30 -13.60
C PRO A 173 -11.07 4.14 -13.91
N LEU A 174 -11.32 2.99 -13.29
CA LEU A 174 -10.71 1.73 -13.68
C LEU A 174 -11.11 1.36 -15.11
N LYS A 175 -10.30 0.54 -15.77
CA LYS A 175 -10.73 -0.14 -16.99
C LYS A 175 -11.87 -1.12 -16.66
N ALA A 176 -12.80 -1.33 -17.59
CA ALA A 176 -13.99 -2.17 -17.39
C ALA A 176 -13.68 -3.57 -16.82
N ARG A 177 -12.65 -4.23 -17.36
CA ARG A 177 -12.20 -5.52 -16.84
C ARG A 177 -11.71 -5.45 -15.40
N SER A 178 -10.87 -4.47 -15.08
CA SER A 178 -10.33 -4.29 -13.73
C SER A 178 -11.41 -3.94 -12.72
N PHE A 179 -12.43 -3.18 -13.13
CA PHE A 179 -13.61 -2.90 -12.32
C PHE A 179 -14.38 -4.19 -12.03
N SER A 180 -14.69 -4.98 -13.07
CA SER A 180 -15.41 -6.25 -12.92
C SER A 180 -14.65 -7.22 -12.01
N ASP A 181 -13.35 -7.42 -12.24
CA ASP A 181 -12.50 -8.30 -11.43
C ASP A 181 -12.49 -7.86 -9.96
N ALA A 182 -12.44 -6.55 -9.69
CA ALA A 182 -12.45 -6.02 -8.34
C ALA A 182 -13.83 -6.13 -7.67
N MET A 183 -14.92 -5.97 -8.42
CA MET A 183 -16.28 -6.19 -7.92
C MET A 183 -16.50 -7.65 -7.53
N ILE A 184 -16.08 -8.59 -8.37
CA ILE A 184 -16.16 -10.03 -8.10
C ILE A 184 -15.33 -10.40 -6.86
N ALA A 185 -14.09 -9.91 -6.77
CA ALA A 185 -13.21 -10.19 -5.65
C ALA A 185 -13.75 -9.67 -4.30
N ASN A 186 -14.56 -8.61 -4.32
CA ASN A 186 -15.15 -8.00 -3.12
C ASN A 186 -16.67 -8.26 -3.00
N ALA A 187 -17.25 -9.12 -3.81
CA ALA A 187 -18.69 -9.33 -3.88
C ALA A 187 -19.31 -9.65 -2.51
N LYS A 188 -18.69 -10.55 -1.72
CA LYS A 188 -19.13 -10.88 -0.36
C LYS A 188 -19.13 -9.66 0.57
N LYS A 189 -18.13 -8.77 0.44
CA LYS A 189 -18.01 -7.57 1.27
C LYS A 189 -19.11 -6.55 0.93
N PHE A 190 -19.53 -6.53 -0.32
CA PHE A 190 -20.60 -5.66 -0.80
C PHE A 190 -22.00 -6.28 -0.72
N ASN A 191 -22.12 -7.53 -0.23
CA ASN A 191 -23.36 -8.32 -0.26
C ASN A 191 -23.94 -8.43 -1.68
N LEU A 192 -23.07 -8.72 -2.65
CA LEU A 192 -23.44 -8.93 -4.04
C LEU A 192 -23.20 -10.39 -4.44
N GLU A 193 -24.05 -10.89 -5.33
CA GLU A 193 -23.87 -12.16 -6.00
C GLU A 193 -23.53 -11.92 -7.49
N HIS A 194 -22.53 -12.63 -7.99
CA HIS A 194 -22.18 -12.61 -9.40
C HIS A 194 -22.87 -13.76 -10.11
N CYS A 195 -23.83 -13.44 -10.97
CA CYS A 195 -24.51 -14.41 -11.83
C CYS A 195 -23.84 -14.39 -13.21
N ASN A 196 -23.27 -15.50 -13.63
CA ASN A 196 -22.89 -15.68 -15.03
C ASN A 196 -24.16 -15.90 -15.83
N ASN A 197 -24.51 -14.98 -16.72
CA ASN A 197 -25.52 -15.28 -17.74
C ASN A 197 -24.95 -16.38 -18.64
N ILE A 198 -25.60 -17.54 -18.61
CA ILE A 198 -25.37 -18.66 -19.51
C ILE A 198 -25.91 -18.29 -20.88
#